data_ec262725cfaffa17de0127486cbb3a61
#
_entry.id   ec262725cfaffa17de0127486cbb3a61
#
_cell.length_a   1.000
_cell.length_b   1.000
_cell.length_c   1.000
_cell.angle_alpha   90.00
_cell.angle_beta   90.00
_cell.angle_gamma   90.00
#
_symmetry.space_group_name_H-M   'P 1'
#
loop_
_entity.id
_entity.type
_entity.pdbx_description
1 polymer ?
#
loop_
_entity_poly.entity_id
_entity_poly.type
_entity_poly.pdbx_seq_one_letter_code
_entity_poly.pdbx_strand_id
1 'polypeptide(L)'
;MKVYAHFIGTDKDGVQYRRSKDGFQYRWRTLLQFGNSWDVIGSVVMKNPGSAKPIDGIITEGERRHLAAFDSGDFPWYVFTSDNTMRMIEKMFIYSKSDGKPLNGVLQIFNLFNIRDADLNKALDKSQTAVETVFSTIDDDLRNIKEHASPIYIGWGGLGNQKSFHESAKRYFDFIRNEMGQHYLFEKFSENRFYHPQYLMGRGKNRFNSQWLLKAFSLNTTEFCFEGMDYIHPMKLETESILNVFKQTATRYKWYENKRCMFYPGLQITFDKKTINIRFVERAKNGTFNPLDYQDASHQKTTKILLEEFGYCGPEKAWIGRKEYNEFGTSPEVIANGIITELEEIKTVLKCNNIDL
;
A
#
# COMPACT_ATOMS: atom_id res chain seq x y z
N MET A 1 6.73 -15.15 2.54
CA MET A 1 6.91 -14.40 3.80
C MET A 1 6.63 -15.33 4.97
N LYS A 2 7.59 -15.48 5.89
CA LYS A 2 7.41 -16.06 7.23
C LYS A 2 7.31 -14.93 8.26
N VAL A 3 6.51 -15.13 9.32
CA VAL A 3 6.30 -14.11 10.35
C VAL A 3 6.72 -14.69 11.70
N TYR A 4 7.60 -13.99 12.38
CA TYR A 4 8.04 -14.33 13.73
C TYR A 4 7.74 -13.17 14.67
N ALA A 5 7.36 -13.46 15.91
CA ALA A 5 7.17 -12.43 16.94
C ALA A 5 7.31 -13.02 18.34
N HIS A 6 7.58 -12.16 19.30
CA HIS A 6 7.37 -12.49 20.72
C HIS A 6 5.87 -12.38 21.05
N PHE A 7 5.42 -13.21 21.95
CA PHE A 7 4.01 -13.25 22.35
C PHE A 7 3.84 -13.67 23.81
N ILE A 8 2.94 -12.99 24.49
CA ILE A 8 2.35 -13.45 25.76
C ILE A 8 0.82 -13.30 25.64
N GLY A 9 0.09 -14.19 26.28
CA GLY A 9 -1.38 -14.14 26.21
C GLY A 9 -2.04 -15.41 26.75
N THR A 10 -3.31 -15.57 26.42
CA THR A 10 -4.09 -16.74 26.78
C THR A 10 -4.01 -17.79 25.68
N ASP A 11 -3.96 -19.05 26.11
CA ASP A 11 -3.93 -20.21 25.24
C ASP A 11 -5.17 -20.28 24.34
N LYS A 12 -4.95 -20.66 23.09
CA LYS A 12 -5.97 -21.22 22.22
C LYS A 12 -5.40 -22.50 21.61
N ASP A 13 -6.25 -23.49 21.47
CA ASP A 13 -5.94 -24.72 20.76
C ASP A 13 -4.86 -25.60 21.42
N GLY A 14 -4.72 -25.54 22.75
CA GLY A 14 -3.85 -26.44 23.53
C GLY A 14 -2.37 -26.04 23.54
N VAL A 15 -1.98 -24.94 22.91
CA VAL A 15 -0.61 -24.41 23.01
C VAL A 15 -0.50 -23.50 24.23
N GLN A 16 0.41 -23.82 25.15
CA GLN A 16 0.66 -23.00 26.32
C GLN A 16 1.61 -21.86 25.97
N TYR A 17 1.09 -20.64 26.04
CA TYR A 17 1.90 -19.42 26.00
C TYR A 17 2.15 -18.89 27.41
N ARG A 18 3.16 -18.06 27.58
CA ARG A 18 3.32 -17.32 28.84
C ARG A 18 2.10 -16.43 29.05
N ARG A 19 1.40 -16.62 30.16
CA ARG A 19 0.21 -15.82 30.50
C ARG A 19 0.58 -14.41 30.88
N SER A 20 -0.20 -13.44 30.41
CA SER A 20 -0.12 -12.06 30.85
C SER A 20 -0.79 -11.88 32.22
N LYS A 21 -0.32 -10.90 32.98
CA LYS A 21 -0.86 -10.59 34.33
C LYS A 21 -2.29 -10.01 34.27
N ASP A 22 -2.60 -9.30 33.17
CA ASP A 22 -3.90 -8.62 32.95
C ASP A 22 -4.85 -9.42 32.06
N GLY A 23 -4.43 -10.58 31.58
CA GLY A 23 -5.24 -11.42 30.67
C GLY A 23 -5.30 -10.91 29.23
N PHE A 24 -4.55 -9.85 28.89
CA PHE A 24 -4.50 -9.34 27.52
C PHE A 24 -3.45 -10.10 26.71
N GLN A 25 -3.56 -9.99 25.39
CA GLN A 25 -2.59 -10.55 24.46
C GLN A 25 -1.63 -9.45 24.01
N TYR A 26 -0.33 -9.74 24.04
CA TYR A 26 0.72 -8.85 23.62
C TYR A 26 1.56 -9.50 22.54
N ARG A 27 1.86 -8.75 21.48
CA ARG A 27 2.77 -9.15 20.40
C ARG A 27 3.73 -7.99 20.13
N TRP A 28 5.01 -8.27 20.16
CA TRP A 28 6.03 -7.26 19.87
C TRP A 28 7.19 -7.88 19.12
N ARG A 29 8.13 -7.05 18.68
CA ARG A 29 9.30 -7.45 17.90
C ARG A 29 8.91 -8.40 16.77
N THR A 30 8.04 -7.92 15.88
CA THR A 30 7.56 -8.72 14.77
C THR A 30 8.54 -8.64 13.61
N LEU A 31 8.96 -9.79 13.08
CA LEU A 31 9.84 -9.92 11.93
C LEU A 31 9.10 -10.54 10.76
N LEU A 32 9.20 -9.91 9.60
CA LEU A 32 8.73 -10.46 8.33
C LEU A 32 9.95 -10.91 7.54
N GLN A 33 10.18 -12.22 7.45
CA GLN A 33 11.32 -12.80 6.74
C GLN A 33 10.92 -13.20 5.31
N PHE A 34 11.72 -12.77 4.34
CA PHE A 34 11.55 -13.00 2.91
C PHE A 34 12.80 -13.66 2.32
N GLY A 35 12.59 -14.63 1.42
CA GLY A 35 13.69 -15.36 0.79
C GLY A 35 14.56 -16.10 1.81
N ASN A 36 15.87 -16.06 1.64
CA ASN A 36 16.82 -16.78 2.49
C ASN A 36 17.73 -15.85 3.33
N SER A 37 17.81 -14.56 3.01
CA SER A 37 18.62 -13.61 3.78
C SER A 37 17.94 -13.25 5.10
N TRP A 38 18.77 -12.97 6.11
CA TRP A 38 18.38 -12.43 7.42
C TRP A 38 18.87 -10.99 7.63
N ASP A 39 19.40 -10.37 6.60
CA ASP A 39 19.77 -8.96 6.63
C ASP A 39 18.52 -8.10 6.81
N VAL A 40 18.60 -7.07 7.65
CA VAL A 40 17.49 -6.13 7.81
C VAL A 40 17.41 -5.23 6.58
N ILE A 41 16.30 -5.31 5.88
CA ILE A 41 16.03 -4.54 4.66
C ILE A 41 15.09 -3.36 4.89
N GLY A 42 14.58 -3.23 6.10
CA GLY A 42 13.75 -2.11 6.51
C GLY A 42 13.10 -2.30 7.86
N SER A 43 12.61 -1.21 8.43
CA SER A 43 11.86 -1.18 9.68
C SER A 43 10.57 -0.37 9.52
N VAL A 44 9.56 -0.71 10.31
CA VAL A 44 8.25 -0.06 10.25
C VAL A 44 7.76 0.19 11.67
N VAL A 45 7.35 1.42 11.98
CA VAL A 45 6.74 1.75 13.27
C VAL A 45 5.24 1.94 13.08
N MET A 46 4.45 1.08 13.70
CA MET A 46 3.00 0.99 13.55
C MET A 46 2.27 1.42 14.82
N LYS A 47 0.94 1.41 14.80
CA LYS A 47 0.11 1.77 15.96
C LYS A 47 0.05 0.67 17.02
N ASN A 48 -0.41 -0.52 16.65
CA ASN A 48 -0.54 -1.68 17.53
C ASN A 48 -0.50 -2.97 16.70
N PRO A 49 -0.20 -4.12 17.31
CA PRO A 49 -0.31 -5.41 16.65
C PRO A 49 -1.76 -5.69 16.23
N GLY A 50 -1.93 -6.02 14.96
CA GLY A 50 -3.24 -6.31 14.38
C GLY A 50 -3.76 -7.72 14.68
N SER A 51 -4.40 -8.37 13.69
CA SER A 51 -5.13 -9.63 13.83
C SER A 51 -4.27 -10.90 13.72
N ALA A 52 -3.02 -10.81 13.28
CA ALA A 52 -2.14 -11.97 13.11
C ALA A 52 -2.06 -12.80 14.40
N LYS A 53 -2.15 -14.14 14.26
CA LYS A 53 -2.21 -15.09 15.39
C LYS A 53 -0.98 -15.96 15.39
N PRO A 54 -0.51 -16.38 16.58
CA PRO A 54 0.47 -17.46 16.66
C PRO A 54 -0.12 -18.73 16.05
N ILE A 55 0.73 -19.50 15.41
CA ILE A 55 0.37 -20.81 14.83
C ILE A 55 1.34 -21.87 15.34
N ASP A 56 0.91 -23.11 15.31
CA ASP A 56 1.77 -24.25 15.58
C ASP A 56 2.74 -24.41 14.40
N GLY A 57 3.90 -23.80 14.52
CA GLY A 57 4.94 -23.74 13.48
C GLY A 57 6.29 -24.07 14.06
N ILE A 58 7.04 -24.93 13.35
CA ILE A 58 8.40 -25.30 13.77
C ILE A 58 9.37 -24.18 13.42
N ILE A 59 10.10 -23.69 14.40
CA ILE A 59 11.27 -22.85 14.22
C ILE A 59 12.49 -23.78 14.20
N THR A 60 13.16 -23.89 13.07
CA THR A 60 14.35 -24.72 12.89
C THR A 60 15.51 -24.18 13.69
N GLU A 61 16.53 -25.00 13.94
CA GLU A 61 17.75 -24.57 14.64
C GLU A 61 18.50 -23.46 13.88
N GLY A 62 18.50 -23.50 12.54
CA GLY A 62 19.05 -22.43 11.72
C GLY A 62 18.31 -21.09 11.93
N GLU A 63 17.00 -21.13 11.93
CA GLU A 63 16.15 -19.95 12.18
C GLU A 63 16.36 -19.41 13.61
N ARG A 64 16.47 -20.31 14.62
CA ARG A 64 16.75 -19.91 16.01
C ARG A 64 18.05 -19.11 16.14
N ARG A 65 19.10 -19.52 15.46
CA ARG A 65 20.40 -18.80 15.47
C ARG A 65 20.27 -17.41 14.88
N HIS A 66 19.53 -17.26 13.80
CA HIS A 66 19.28 -15.94 13.22
C HIS A 66 18.37 -15.08 14.10
N LEU A 67 17.30 -15.66 14.66
CA LEU A 67 16.39 -14.95 15.56
C LEU A 67 17.09 -14.45 16.82
N ALA A 68 18.11 -15.16 17.31
CA ALA A 68 18.92 -14.73 18.46
C ALA A 68 19.63 -13.38 18.24
N ALA A 69 19.93 -13.02 16.99
CA ALA A 69 20.51 -11.72 16.67
C ALA A 69 19.52 -10.55 16.85
N PHE A 70 18.22 -10.83 16.90
CA PHE A 70 17.16 -9.86 17.12
C PHE A 70 16.65 -9.89 18.58
N ASP A 71 17.23 -10.71 19.43
CA ASP A 71 16.72 -10.94 20.78
C ASP A 71 17.38 -9.99 21.78
N SER A 72 16.58 -9.39 22.64
CA SER A 72 17.06 -8.56 23.75
C SER A 72 16.57 -9.07 25.11
N GLY A 73 16.04 -10.31 25.21
CA GLY A 73 15.49 -10.83 26.45
C GLY A 73 15.01 -12.28 26.37
N ASP A 74 14.53 -12.79 27.49
CA ASP A 74 14.16 -14.20 27.72
C ASP A 74 12.79 -14.59 27.15
N PHE A 75 12.35 -13.98 26.06
CA PHE A 75 11.05 -14.31 25.48
C PHE A 75 11.22 -15.24 24.28
N PRO A 76 10.44 -16.34 24.20
CA PRO A 76 10.48 -17.23 23.06
C PRO A 76 9.88 -16.57 21.81
N TRP A 77 10.45 -16.92 20.67
CA TRP A 77 9.89 -16.61 19.38
C TRP A 77 8.78 -17.60 19.00
N TYR A 78 7.75 -17.08 18.34
CA TYR A 78 6.65 -17.88 17.80
C TYR A 78 6.45 -17.58 16.33
N VAL A 79 5.96 -18.56 15.58
CA VAL A 79 5.53 -18.37 14.20
C VAL A 79 4.10 -17.83 14.19
N PHE A 80 3.84 -16.89 13.28
CA PHE A 80 2.54 -16.21 13.16
C PHE A 80 1.95 -16.32 11.77
N THR A 81 0.63 -16.20 11.68
CA THR A 81 -0.05 -15.90 10.40
C THR A 81 0.33 -14.50 9.95
N SER A 82 0.27 -14.24 8.64
CA SER A 82 0.30 -12.87 8.15
C SER A 82 -1.09 -12.22 8.22
N ASP A 83 -1.14 -10.92 8.43
CA ASP A 83 -2.37 -10.12 8.29
C ASP A 83 -2.29 -9.18 7.06
N ASN A 84 -3.40 -8.49 6.79
CA ASN A 84 -3.47 -7.60 5.64
C ASN A 84 -2.47 -6.42 5.73
N THR A 85 -2.20 -5.92 6.93
CA THR A 85 -1.23 -4.84 7.13
C THR A 85 0.18 -5.29 6.75
N MET A 86 0.58 -6.51 7.16
CA MET A 86 1.88 -7.08 6.82
C MET A 86 2.05 -7.28 5.32
N ARG A 87 0.99 -7.74 4.63
CA ARG A 87 1.00 -7.88 3.16
C ARG A 87 1.10 -6.52 2.46
N MET A 88 0.51 -5.48 3.04
CA MET A 88 0.66 -4.12 2.51
C MET A 88 2.07 -3.59 2.69
N ILE A 89 2.68 -3.83 3.86
CA ILE A 89 4.08 -3.47 4.12
C ILE A 89 4.99 -4.18 3.10
N GLU A 90 4.81 -5.48 2.87
CA GLU A 90 5.54 -6.23 1.84
C GLU A 90 5.46 -5.54 0.47
N LYS A 91 4.24 -5.22 0.02
CA LYS A 91 4.03 -4.52 -1.24
C LYS A 91 4.72 -3.15 -1.27
N MET A 92 4.63 -2.38 -0.19
CA MET A 92 5.30 -1.08 -0.08
C MET A 92 6.80 -1.21 -0.32
N PHE A 93 7.44 -2.18 0.31
CA PHE A 93 8.87 -2.38 0.17
C PHE A 93 9.27 -2.99 -1.18
N ILE A 94 8.42 -3.79 -1.82
CA ILE A 94 8.64 -4.23 -3.20
C ILE A 94 8.60 -3.04 -4.16
N TYR A 95 7.58 -2.19 -4.04
CA TYR A 95 7.41 -1.03 -4.92
C TYR A 95 8.45 0.08 -4.69
N SER A 96 9.04 0.13 -3.51
CA SER A 96 10.11 1.09 -3.22
C SER A 96 11.45 0.71 -3.87
N LYS A 97 11.60 -0.53 -4.33
CA LYS A 97 12.76 -0.97 -5.07
C LYS A 97 12.53 -0.72 -6.56
N SER A 98 13.45 0.01 -7.18
CA SER A 98 13.40 0.33 -8.62
C SER A 98 13.44 -0.92 -9.53
N ASP A 99 13.90 -2.06 -8.99
CA ASP A 99 14.09 -3.30 -9.75
C ASP A 99 12.89 -4.26 -9.72
N GLY A 100 11.84 -3.95 -8.93
CA GLY A 100 10.64 -4.77 -8.80
C GLY A 100 10.87 -6.22 -8.33
N LYS A 101 12.09 -6.55 -7.87
CA LYS A 101 12.42 -7.90 -7.45
C LYS A 101 11.73 -8.26 -6.12
N PRO A 102 11.45 -9.55 -5.90
CA PRO A 102 10.99 -10.03 -4.60
C PRO A 102 11.92 -9.60 -3.47
N LEU A 103 11.36 -9.37 -2.29
CA LEU A 103 12.15 -9.07 -1.11
C LEU A 103 13.02 -10.28 -0.72
N ASN A 104 14.23 -10.01 -0.26
CA ASN A 104 15.13 -11.01 0.31
C ASN A 104 15.81 -10.38 1.54
N GLY A 105 15.38 -10.75 2.73
CA GLY A 105 15.81 -10.17 4.00
C GLY A 105 14.68 -10.06 5.01
N VAL A 106 14.87 -9.28 6.04
CA VAL A 106 13.94 -9.11 7.17
C VAL A 106 13.41 -7.69 7.25
N LEU A 107 12.08 -7.55 7.37
CA LEU A 107 11.44 -6.30 7.79
C LEU A 107 11.09 -6.40 9.27
N GLN A 108 11.48 -5.41 10.06
CA GLN A 108 11.12 -5.28 11.46
C GLN A 108 9.84 -4.44 11.61
N ILE A 109 8.91 -4.88 12.45
CA ILE A 109 7.71 -4.12 12.78
C ILE A 109 7.71 -3.84 14.28
N PHE A 110 7.72 -2.56 14.61
CA PHE A 110 7.57 -1.99 15.95
C PHE A 110 6.19 -1.35 16.09
N ASN A 111 5.74 -1.08 17.30
CA ASN A 111 4.42 -0.51 17.56
C ASN A 111 4.49 0.55 18.64
N LEU A 112 3.58 1.52 18.62
CA LEU A 112 3.44 2.50 19.71
C LEU A 112 3.04 1.83 21.03
N PHE A 113 2.29 0.72 20.95
CA PHE A 113 1.97 -0.14 22.08
C PHE A 113 1.69 -1.57 21.58
N ASN A 114 1.89 -2.57 22.43
CA ASN A 114 2.00 -3.96 22.00
C ASN A 114 0.76 -4.84 22.25
N ILE A 115 -0.38 -4.24 22.66
CA ILE A 115 -1.63 -5.00 22.80
C ILE A 115 -2.11 -5.48 21.44
N ARG A 116 -2.23 -6.81 21.31
CA ARG A 116 -2.73 -7.46 20.12
C ARG A 116 -4.27 -7.46 20.11
N ASP A 117 -4.85 -6.68 19.23
CA ASP A 117 -6.27 -6.71 18.92
C ASP A 117 -6.50 -6.25 17.46
N ALA A 118 -7.46 -6.89 16.77
CA ALA A 118 -7.86 -6.49 15.42
C ALA A 118 -8.69 -5.20 15.42
N ASP A 119 -9.38 -4.93 16.52
CA ASP A 119 -10.16 -3.74 16.76
C ASP A 119 -9.35 -2.73 17.56
N LEU A 120 -9.00 -1.61 16.93
CA LEU A 120 -8.20 -0.57 17.57
C LEU A 120 -8.88 0.02 18.81
N ASN A 121 -10.20 0.20 18.82
CA ASN A 121 -10.91 0.77 19.97
C ASN A 121 -10.79 -0.16 21.18
N LYS A 122 -10.98 -1.48 20.97
CA LYS A 122 -10.76 -2.47 22.03
C LYS A 122 -9.32 -2.50 22.54
N ALA A 123 -8.35 -2.33 21.63
CA ALA A 123 -6.95 -2.24 22.03
C ALA A 123 -6.69 -0.99 22.87
N LEU A 124 -7.30 0.14 22.52
CA LEU A 124 -7.20 1.41 23.27
C LEU A 124 -7.87 1.30 24.65
N ASP A 125 -9.04 0.68 24.75
CA ASP A 125 -9.70 0.46 26.03
C ASP A 125 -8.82 -0.39 26.96
N LYS A 126 -8.25 -1.48 26.46
CA LYS A 126 -7.30 -2.34 27.21
C LYS A 126 -6.03 -1.59 27.62
N SER A 127 -5.57 -0.64 26.82
CA SER A 127 -4.36 0.12 27.11
C SER A 127 -4.46 0.96 28.38
N GLN A 128 -5.68 1.30 28.82
CA GLN A 128 -5.91 2.08 30.03
C GLN A 128 -5.63 1.30 31.31
N THR A 129 -5.66 -0.04 31.26
CA THR A 129 -5.52 -0.93 32.41
C THR A 129 -4.37 -1.93 32.22
N ALA A 130 -3.57 -1.78 31.16
CA ALA A 130 -2.44 -2.65 30.87
C ALA A 130 -1.34 -2.50 31.93
N VAL A 131 -0.86 -3.63 32.48
CA VAL A 131 0.15 -3.68 33.53
C VAL A 131 1.42 -4.44 33.15
N GLU A 132 1.46 -5.01 31.95
CA GLU A 132 2.64 -5.74 31.48
C GLU A 132 3.76 -4.79 31.07
N THR A 133 4.99 -5.16 31.42
CA THR A 133 6.20 -4.40 31.02
C THR A 133 6.39 -4.32 29.51
N VAL A 134 5.93 -5.35 28.80
CA VAL A 134 5.97 -5.41 27.33
C VAL A 134 4.86 -4.59 26.65
N PHE A 135 4.02 -3.86 27.42
CA PHE A 135 3.04 -2.93 26.85
C PHE A 135 3.70 -1.92 25.90
N SER A 136 4.87 -1.42 26.29
CA SER A 136 5.73 -0.57 25.45
C SER A 136 7.16 -1.07 25.51
N THR A 137 7.78 -1.24 24.35
CA THR A 137 9.17 -1.69 24.19
C THR A 137 10.05 -0.64 23.51
N ILE A 138 9.64 0.63 23.59
CA ILE A 138 10.25 1.72 22.81
C ILE A 138 11.78 1.83 22.98
N ASP A 139 12.33 1.63 24.18
CA ASP A 139 13.77 1.75 24.41
C ASP A 139 14.54 0.63 23.68
N ASP A 140 14.01 -0.59 23.71
CA ASP A 140 14.58 -1.72 23.00
C ASP A 140 14.39 -1.60 21.49
N ASP A 141 13.24 -1.08 21.06
CA ASP A 141 12.93 -0.85 19.66
C ASP A 141 13.87 0.18 19.03
N LEU A 142 14.12 1.31 19.71
CA LEU A 142 15.05 2.34 19.26
C LEU A 142 16.50 1.82 19.19
N ARG A 143 16.90 0.97 20.13
CA ARG A 143 18.21 0.29 20.09
C ARG A 143 18.32 -0.60 18.86
N ASN A 144 17.32 -1.44 18.60
CA ASN A 144 17.26 -2.29 17.41
C ASN A 144 17.29 -1.51 16.11
N ILE A 145 16.55 -0.42 16.04
CA ILE A 145 16.54 0.48 14.87
C ILE A 145 17.96 1.02 14.63
N LYS A 146 18.69 1.39 15.68
CA LYS A 146 20.05 1.92 15.58
C LYS A 146 21.06 0.85 15.16
N GLU A 147 20.95 -0.35 15.70
CA GLU A 147 21.85 -1.49 15.42
C GLU A 147 21.70 -2.00 13.97
N HIS A 148 20.49 -1.90 13.43
CA HIS A 148 20.17 -2.35 12.08
C HIS A 148 19.79 -1.15 11.17
N ALA A 149 20.76 -0.25 10.94
CA ALA A 149 20.55 0.93 10.09
C ALA A 149 19.94 0.52 8.74
N SER A 150 18.69 0.88 8.53
CA SER A 150 17.89 0.49 7.38
C SER A 150 16.78 1.51 7.14
N PRO A 151 16.15 1.54 5.98
CA PRO A 151 15.01 2.42 5.74
C PRO A 151 13.89 2.19 6.76
N ILE A 152 13.34 3.28 7.32
CA ILE A 152 12.27 3.20 8.32
C ILE A 152 11.03 3.88 7.78
N TYR A 153 9.90 3.17 7.86
CA TYR A 153 8.58 3.71 7.57
C TYR A 153 7.79 3.95 8.86
N ILE A 154 7.20 5.14 8.99
CA ILE A 154 6.35 5.50 10.12
C ILE A 154 4.89 5.47 9.68
N GLY A 155 4.11 4.51 10.21
CA GLY A 155 2.77 4.20 9.76
C GLY A 155 1.69 4.10 10.85
N TRP A 156 1.81 4.84 11.97
CA TRP A 156 0.81 4.80 13.06
C TRP A 156 -0.46 5.63 12.81
N GLY A 157 -0.55 6.38 11.69
CA GLY A 157 -1.70 7.22 11.35
C GLY A 157 -1.91 8.35 12.36
N GLY A 158 -3.16 8.63 12.67
CA GLY A 158 -3.53 9.68 13.64
C GLY A 158 -3.28 9.33 15.12
N LEU A 159 -2.90 8.08 15.43
CA LEU A 159 -2.75 7.65 16.83
C LEU A 159 -1.63 8.41 17.56
N GLY A 160 -0.54 8.74 16.88
CA GLY A 160 0.56 9.50 17.46
C GLY A 160 0.18 10.92 17.91
N ASN A 161 -0.97 11.45 17.49
CA ASN A 161 -1.50 12.73 17.94
C ASN A 161 -2.41 12.60 19.18
N GLN A 162 -2.79 11.39 19.58
CA GLN A 162 -3.59 11.18 20.78
C GLN A 162 -2.72 11.34 22.03
N LYS A 163 -3.27 12.03 23.04
CA LYS A 163 -2.55 12.37 24.28
C LYS A 163 -1.81 11.19 24.90
N SER A 164 -2.43 10.01 24.94
CA SER A 164 -1.86 8.81 25.55
C SER A 164 -0.64 8.23 24.83
N PHE A 165 -0.46 8.52 23.54
CA PHE A 165 0.60 7.96 22.72
C PHE A 165 1.52 9.01 22.11
N HIS A 166 1.22 10.29 22.33
CA HIS A 166 1.97 11.40 21.73
C HIS A 166 3.45 11.40 22.12
N GLU A 167 3.74 11.15 23.38
CA GLU A 167 5.11 11.10 23.86
C GLU A 167 5.91 9.96 23.22
N SER A 168 5.33 8.75 23.19
CA SER A 168 5.96 7.60 22.53
C SER A 168 6.17 7.84 21.04
N ALA A 169 5.15 8.37 20.34
CA ALA A 169 5.25 8.70 18.94
C ALA A 169 6.32 9.76 18.68
N LYS A 170 6.38 10.79 19.53
CA LYS A 170 7.38 11.85 19.42
C LYS A 170 8.81 11.31 19.69
N ARG A 171 8.99 10.40 20.64
CA ARG A 171 10.29 9.75 20.89
C ARG A 171 10.79 8.98 19.67
N TYR A 172 9.94 8.16 19.02
CA TYR A 172 10.30 7.50 17.75
C TYR A 172 10.64 8.51 16.68
N PHE A 173 9.81 9.53 16.50
CA PHE A 173 10.02 10.54 15.47
C PHE A 173 11.34 11.31 15.67
N ASP A 174 11.58 11.82 16.87
CA ASP A 174 12.78 12.60 17.19
C ASP A 174 14.04 11.73 17.05
N PHE A 175 13.99 10.47 17.47
CA PHE A 175 15.10 9.53 17.30
C PHE A 175 15.38 9.26 15.81
N ILE A 176 14.36 8.89 15.04
CA ILE A 176 14.51 8.60 13.60
C ILE A 176 15.05 9.83 12.88
N ARG A 177 14.53 11.01 13.20
CA ARG A 177 14.96 12.25 12.58
C ARG A 177 16.40 12.65 12.93
N ASN A 178 16.81 12.45 14.16
CA ASN A 178 18.10 12.95 14.65
C ASN A 178 19.25 11.94 14.51
N GLU A 179 18.95 10.64 14.63
CA GLU A 179 19.95 9.57 14.67
C GLU A 179 20.06 8.76 13.38
N MET A 180 19.00 8.77 12.55
CA MET A 180 18.97 8.03 11.30
C MET A 180 19.21 9.00 10.15
N GLY A 181 20.15 8.68 9.28
CA GLY A 181 20.66 9.51 8.18
C GLY A 181 19.66 10.32 7.35
N GLN A 182 19.67 10.19 6.02
CA GLN A 182 18.73 10.94 5.17
C GLN A 182 17.28 10.51 5.42
N HIS A 183 16.42 11.50 5.64
CA HIS A 183 14.98 11.27 5.83
C HIS A 183 14.17 12.34 5.11
N TYR A 184 12.93 12.00 4.77
CA TYR A 184 11.97 12.91 4.14
C TYR A 184 10.93 13.46 5.14
N LEU A 185 11.21 13.34 6.43
CA LEU A 185 10.34 13.83 7.49
C LEU A 185 10.43 15.36 7.58
N PHE A 186 9.28 16.00 7.71
CA PHE A 186 9.25 17.44 8.01
C PHE A 186 9.84 17.70 9.40
N GLU A 187 10.33 18.92 9.60
CA GLU A 187 10.95 19.30 10.86
C GLU A 187 10.03 19.19 12.06
N LYS A 188 8.79 19.61 11.90
CA LYS A 188 7.80 19.54 12.97
C LYS A 188 6.99 18.25 12.88
N PHE A 189 6.85 17.58 14.01
CA PHE A 189 6.05 16.36 14.13
C PHE A 189 4.63 16.55 13.55
N SER A 190 3.99 17.69 13.83
CA SER A 190 2.62 18.01 13.40
C SER A 190 2.43 18.17 11.89
N GLU A 191 3.48 18.39 11.15
CA GLU A 191 3.46 18.54 9.69
C GLU A 191 3.45 17.19 8.96
N ASN A 192 3.82 16.11 9.67
CA ASN A 192 3.89 14.76 9.13
C ASN A 192 2.52 14.08 9.14
N ARG A 193 2.28 13.16 8.21
CA ARG A 193 0.99 12.48 8.04
C ARG A 193 0.97 11.03 8.51
N PHE A 194 2.09 10.38 8.70
CA PHE A 194 2.26 9.01 9.20
C PHE A 194 1.20 8.01 8.71
N TYR A 195 0.92 7.96 7.41
CA TYR A 195 -0.15 7.16 6.83
C TYR A 195 -0.02 5.67 7.18
N HIS A 196 -1.08 5.11 7.77
CA HIS A 196 -1.12 3.66 8.01
C HIS A 196 -1.18 2.90 6.67
N PRO A 197 -0.46 1.79 6.49
CA PRO A 197 -0.45 1.05 5.23
C PRO A 197 -1.83 0.69 4.66
N GLN A 198 -2.81 0.43 5.50
CA GLN A 198 -4.18 0.15 5.05
C GLN A 198 -4.89 1.35 4.38
N TYR A 199 -4.47 2.58 4.65
CA TYR A 199 -5.03 3.75 3.95
C TYR A 199 -4.56 3.83 2.51
N LEU A 200 -3.50 3.11 2.18
CA LEU A 200 -2.96 3.00 0.83
C LEU A 200 -3.78 2.03 -0.04
N MET A 201 -4.59 1.19 0.60
CA MET A 201 -5.65 0.44 -0.05
C MET A 201 -6.87 1.37 -0.12
N GLY A 202 -7.10 2.03 -1.25
CA GLY A 202 -8.28 2.89 -1.43
C GLY A 202 -9.58 2.18 -1.00
N ARG A 203 -10.60 2.96 -0.63
CA ARG A 203 -11.93 2.45 -0.31
C ARG A 203 -12.54 1.77 -1.54
N GLY A 204 -12.49 0.45 -1.58
CA GLY A 204 -12.99 -0.36 -2.66
C GLY A 204 -12.14 -1.61 -2.84
N LYS A 205 -12.77 -2.73 -3.15
CA LYS A 205 -12.08 -4.01 -3.34
C LYS A 205 -10.95 -3.82 -4.36
N ASN A 206 -9.71 -4.02 -3.91
CA ASN A 206 -8.48 -4.16 -4.70
C ASN A 206 -7.83 -2.88 -5.26
N ARG A 207 -8.09 -1.69 -4.79
CA ARG A 207 -7.37 -0.50 -5.26
C ARG A 207 -6.11 -0.25 -4.44
N PHE A 208 -5.03 -0.84 -4.91
CA PHE A 208 -3.69 -0.44 -4.53
C PHE A 208 -3.29 0.78 -5.38
N ASN A 209 -3.22 1.95 -4.77
CA ASN A 209 -2.74 3.14 -5.47
C ASN A 209 -1.23 3.26 -5.25
N SER A 210 -0.44 2.83 -6.22
CA SER A 210 1.02 2.84 -6.17
C SER A 210 1.61 4.25 -5.94
N GLN A 211 0.98 5.30 -6.45
CA GLN A 211 1.47 6.68 -6.24
C GLN A 211 1.16 7.22 -4.85
N TRP A 212 0.01 6.91 -4.28
CA TRP A 212 -0.25 7.21 -2.87
C TRP A 212 0.74 6.48 -1.97
N LEU A 213 1.09 5.27 -2.35
CA LEU A 213 2.09 4.49 -1.67
C LEU A 213 3.46 5.15 -1.75
N LEU A 214 3.92 5.47 -2.95
CA LEU A 214 5.20 6.15 -3.16
C LEU A 214 5.23 7.50 -2.44
N LYS A 215 4.15 8.27 -2.50
CA LYS A 215 4.03 9.53 -1.78
C LYS A 215 4.03 9.35 -0.25
N ALA A 216 3.29 8.38 0.27
CA ALA A 216 3.27 8.09 1.70
C ALA A 216 4.64 7.57 2.15
N PHE A 217 5.28 6.75 1.33
CA PHE A 217 6.59 6.21 1.60
C PHE A 217 7.65 7.31 1.59
N SER A 218 7.69 8.17 0.56
CA SER A 218 8.64 9.28 0.45
C SER A 218 8.48 10.36 1.54
N LEU A 219 7.29 10.50 2.14
CA LEU A 219 7.03 11.47 3.20
C LEU A 219 7.32 10.94 4.61
N ASN A 220 7.49 9.63 4.77
CA ASN A 220 7.55 8.99 6.07
C ASN A 220 8.70 7.97 6.18
N THR A 221 9.71 8.06 5.31
CA THR A 221 10.85 7.14 5.33
C THR A 221 12.16 7.84 5.56
N THR A 222 13.11 7.10 6.11
CA THR A 222 14.53 7.42 6.08
C THR A 222 15.14 6.66 4.89
N GLU A 223 16.05 7.31 4.17
CA GLU A 223 16.90 6.70 3.12
C GLU A 223 16.21 5.74 2.13
N PHE A 224 15.29 6.25 1.33
CA PHE A 224 15.06 5.66 0.03
C PHE A 224 15.67 6.55 -1.04
N CYS A 225 16.88 6.24 -1.44
CA CYS A 225 17.38 6.68 -2.74
C CYS A 225 16.57 5.97 -3.80
N PHE A 226 15.57 6.63 -4.33
CA PHE A 226 15.05 6.30 -5.64
C PHE A 226 16.13 6.73 -6.64
N GLU A 227 17.19 5.94 -6.78
CA GLU A 227 18.14 6.14 -7.87
C GLU A 227 17.37 6.05 -9.18
N GLY A 228 17.22 7.18 -9.84
CA GLY A 228 16.54 7.31 -11.13
C GLY A 228 15.09 7.78 -11.10
N MET A 229 14.50 8.04 -9.95
CA MET A 229 13.30 8.86 -9.89
C MET A 229 13.68 10.26 -9.44
N ASP A 230 13.74 11.18 -10.39
CA ASP A 230 13.68 12.59 -10.05
C ASP A 230 12.51 12.77 -9.09
N TYR A 231 12.75 13.43 -7.95
CA TYR A 231 11.72 13.81 -7.00
C TYR A 231 10.78 14.77 -7.73
N ILE A 232 9.86 14.18 -8.45
CA ILE A 232 8.77 14.92 -9.04
C ILE A 232 7.91 15.29 -7.85
N HIS A 233 8.11 16.52 -7.34
CA HIS A 233 7.03 17.22 -6.66
C HIS A 233 5.75 16.71 -7.35
N PRO A 234 4.69 16.25 -6.63
CA PRO A 234 3.48 15.86 -7.32
C PRO A 234 3.08 17.05 -8.17
N MET A 235 3.60 17.05 -9.39
CA MET A 235 3.18 18.01 -10.40
C MET A 235 1.69 17.82 -10.40
N LYS A 236 0.97 18.87 -10.14
CA LYS A 236 -0.46 18.91 -10.33
C LYS A 236 -0.64 18.51 -11.79
N LEU A 237 -0.84 17.18 -12.01
CA LEU A 237 -1.01 16.63 -13.35
C LEU A 237 -2.24 17.31 -13.88
N GLU A 238 -2.02 18.40 -14.58
CA GLU A 238 -3.10 19.16 -15.18
C GLU A 238 -3.62 18.30 -16.32
N THR A 239 -4.88 17.97 -16.22
CA THR A 239 -5.59 17.23 -17.28
C THR A 239 -5.28 17.80 -18.67
N GLU A 240 -5.11 19.10 -18.77
CA GLU A 240 -4.75 19.81 -20.00
C GLU A 240 -3.37 19.42 -20.56
N SER A 241 -2.38 19.20 -19.71
CA SER A 241 -1.05 18.74 -20.15
C SER A 241 -1.11 17.35 -20.74
N ILE A 242 -1.83 16.42 -20.06
CA ILE A 242 -2.04 15.05 -20.58
C ILE A 242 -2.80 15.09 -21.89
N LEU A 243 -3.86 15.88 -21.98
CA LEU A 243 -4.67 16.05 -23.17
C LEU A 243 -3.88 16.59 -24.36
N ASN A 244 -3.00 17.57 -24.13
CA ASN A 244 -2.18 18.15 -25.19
C ASN A 244 -1.22 17.12 -25.78
N VAL A 245 -0.53 16.37 -24.93
CA VAL A 245 0.35 15.28 -25.38
C VAL A 245 -0.46 14.20 -26.10
N PHE A 246 -1.61 13.80 -25.53
CA PHE A 246 -2.47 12.79 -26.12
C PHE A 246 -2.95 13.20 -27.53
N LYS A 247 -3.39 14.44 -27.70
CA LYS A 247 -3.80 14.98 -29.02
C LYS A 247 -2.68 14.94 -30.05
N GLN A 248 -1.46 15.24 -29.65
CA GLN A 248 -0.29 15.22 -30.54
C GLN A 248 0.09 13.80 -30.95
N THR A 249 -0.02 12.84 -30.03
CA THR A 249 0.41 11.44 -30.26
C THR A 249 -0.68 10.61 -30.92
N ALA A 250 -1.93 10.81 -30.51
CA ALA A 250 -3.09 10.02 -30.95
C ALA A 250 -3.79 10.62 -32.18
N THR A 251 -3.05 10.92 -33.26
CA THR A 251 -3.59 11.59 -34.47
C THR A 251 -4.69 10.82 -35.21
N ARG A 252 -4.78 9.52 -35.00
CA ARG A 252 -5.80 8.64 -35.60
C ARG A 252 -7.17 8.69 -34.90
N TYR A 253 -7.27 9.35 -33.74
CA TYR A 253 -8.51 9.46 -32.98
C TYR A 253 -9.23 10.77 -33.30
N LYS A 254 -10.57 10.74 -33.38
CA LYS A 254 -11.37 11.94 -33.48
C LYS A 254 -11.53 12.60 -32.15
N TRP A 255 -11.12 13.86 -32.04
CA TRP A 255 -11.22 14.67 -30.84
C TRP A 255 -12.35 15.70 -30.97
N TYR A 256 -13.13 15.85 -29.90
CA TYR A 256 -14.17 16.87 -29.81
C TYR A 256 -13.77 17.87 -28.73
N GLU A 257 -13.25 19.01 -29.14
CA GLU A 257 -12.59 20.00 -28.27
C GLU A 257 -13.47 20.46 -27.10
N ASN A 258 -14.76 20.65 -27.32
CA ASN A 258 -15.66 21.24 -26.31
C ASN A 258 -16.03 20.28 -25.17
N LYS A 259 -15.64 19.01 -25.22
CA LYS A 259 -16.12 17.99 -24.25
C LYS A 259 -15.01 17.19 -23.57
N ARG A 260 -13.75 17.52 -23.82
CA ARG A 260 -12.62 16.68 -23.33
C ARG A 260 -12.83 15.19 -23.61
N CYS A 261 -13.47 14.90 -24.72
CA CYS A 261 -13.85 13.56 -25.14
C CYS A 261 -13.16 13.19 -26.44
N MET A 262 -12.82 11.92 -26.54
CA MET A 262 -12.43 11.29 -27.79
C MET A 262 -13.37 10.17 -28.13
N PHE A 263 -13.50 9.92 -29.42
CA PHE A 263 -14.24 8.79 -29.93
C PHE A 263 -13.29 7.91 -30.73
N TYR A 264 -13.21 6.69 -30.32
CA TYR A 264 -12.65 5.58 -31.06
C TYR A 264 -13.83 4.74 -31.58
N PRO A 265 -13.73 4.01 -32.69
CA PRO A 265 -14.83 3.15 -33.10
C PRO A 265 -15.38 2.32 -31.95
N GLY A 266 -16.63 2.52 -31.59
CA GLY A 266 -17.31 1.84 -30.48
C GLY A 266 -17.01 2.34 -29.08
N LEU A 267 -16.00 3.18 -28.86
CA LEU A 267 -15.62 3.67 -27.53
C LEU A 267 -15.63 5.20 -27.46
N GLN A 268 -16.13 5.73 -26.37
CA GLN A 268 -15.93 7.11 -25.95
C GLN A 268 -15.01 7.15 -24.74
N ILE A 269 -13.96 7.95 -24.83
CA ILE A 269 -12.99 8.18 -23.75
C ILE A 269 -13.13 9.62 -23.31
N THR A 270 -13.31 9.83 -22.01
CA THR A 270 -13.40 11.18 -21.43
C THR A 270 -12.31 11.38 -20.41
N PHE A 271 -11.63 12.50 -20.51
CA PHE A 271 -10.60 12.94 -19.56
C PHE A 271 -11.25 13.83 -18.50
N ASP A 272 -11.22 13.40 -17.26
CA ASP A 272 -11.68 14.15 -16.11
C ASP A 272 -10.47 14.61 -15.27
N LYS A 273 -10.69 15.30 -14.16
CA LYS A 273 -9.60 15.94 -13.37
C LYS A 273 -8.46 15.02 -12.96
N LYS A 274 -8.74 13.74 -12.75
CA LYS A 274 -7.74 12.75 -12.27
C LYS A 274 -7.85 11.40 -12.96
N THR A 275 -8.83 11.23 -13.83
CA THR A 275 -9.20 9.92 -14.35
C THR A 275 -9.54 9.97 -15.82
N ILE A 276 -9.31 8.84 -16.49
CA ILE A 276 -9.98 8.56 -17.75
C ILE A 276 -11.23 7.71 -17.46
N ASN A 277 -12.28 7.96 -18.25
CA ASN A 277 -13.50 7.18 -18.20
C ASN A 277 -13.78 6.64 -19.60
N ILE A 278 -14.14 5.37 -19.70
CA ILE A 278 -14.46 4.71 -20.97
C ILE A 278 -15.91 4.25 -20.96
N ARG A 279 -16.61 4.41 -22.07
CA ARG A 279 -17.94 3.84 -22.30
C ARG A 279 -18.10 3.37 -23.74
N PHE A 280 -18.97 2.41 -23.94
CA PHE A 280 -19.40 2.04 -25.30
C PHE A 280 -20.37 3.07 -25.86
N VAL A 281 -20.22 3.33 -27.13
CA VAL A 281 -21.07 4.27 -27.88
C VAL A 281 -21.37 3.73 -29.25
N GLU A 282 -22.59 3.95 -29.71
CA GLU A 282 -23.02 3.70 -31.08
C GLU A 282 -23.10 5.03 -31.85
N ARG A 283 -22.61 5.03 -33.06
CA ARG A 283 -22.74 6.17 -33.92
C ARG A 283 -24.13 6.17 -34.59
N ALA A 284 -24.97 7.10 -34.17
CA ALA A 284 -26.27 7.29 -34.80
C ALA A 284 -26.15 7.80 -36.25
N LYS A 285 -27.20 7.57 -37.07
CA LYS A 285 -27.23 8.00 -38.47
C LYS A 285 -27.04 9.51 -38.69
N ASN A 286 -27.40 10.30 -37.69
CA ASN A 286 -27.18 11.77 -37.67
C ASN A 286 -25.76 12.17 -37.27
N GLY A 287 -24.85 11.23 -37.04
CA GLY A 287 -23.48 11.48 -36.66
C GLY A 287 -23.27 11.72 -35.16
N THR A 288 -24.32 11.68 -34.32
CA THR A 288 -24.19 11.73 -32.86
C THR A 288 -23.74 10.39 -32.31
N PHE A 289 -23.17 10.40 -31.08
CA PHE A 289 -22.78 9.20 -30.38
C PHE A 289 -23.71 8.97 -29.18
N ASN A 290 -24.40 7.85 -29.21
CA ASN A 290 -25.31 7.44 -28.16
C ASN A 290 -24.60 6.44 -27.23
N PRO A 291 -24.65 6.62 -25.90
CA PRO A 291 -24.18 5.60 -24.97
C PRO A 291 -24.96 4.31 -25.14
N LEU A 292 -24.26 3.20 -25.21
CA LEU A 292 -24.87 1.88 -25.15
C LEU A 292 -25.17 1.49 -23.70
N ASP A 293 -26.25 0.73 -23.53
CA ASP A 293 -26.59 0.21 -22.21
C ASP A 293 -25.63 -0.94 -21.85
N TYR A 294 -24.84 -0.76 -20.81
CA TYR A 294 -23.91 -1.78 -20.33
C TYR A 294 -24.61 -2.99 -19.69
N GLN A 295 -25.92 -2.90 -19.42
CA GLN A 295 -26.73 -4.02 -18.92
C GLN A 295 -27.16 -4.95 -20.06
N ASP A 296 -27.01 -4.53 -21.31
CA ASP A 296 -27.24 -5.40 -22.47
C ASP A 296 -26.28 -6.59 -22.41
N ALA A 297 -26.82 -7.80 -22.56
CA ALA A 297 -26.08 -9.04 -22.51
C ALA A 297 -24.91 -9.11 -23.51
N SER A 298 -25.06 -8.47 -24.67
CA SER A 298 -24.00 -8.35 -25.70
C SER A 298 -22.79 -7.54 -25.20
N HIS A 299 -23.02 -6.56 -24.31
CA HIS A 299 -21.98 -5.70 -23.77
C HIS A 299 -21.39 -6.20 -22.45
N GLN A 300 -22.09 -7.10 -21.74
CA GLN A 300 -21.62 -7.63 -20.46
C GLN A 300 -20.28 -8.36 -20.58
N LYS A 301 -20.09 -9.14 -21.66
CA LYS A 301 -18.82 -9.85 -21.90
C LYS A 301 -17.67 -8.87 -22.07
N THR A 302 -17.88 -7.81 -22.85
CA THR A 302 -16.87 -6.77 -23.08
C THR A 302 -16.56 -5.99 -21.81
N THR A 303 -17.60 -5.63 -21.06
CA THR A 303 -17.45 -4.97 -19.76
C THR A 303 -16.62 -5.83 -18.81
N LYS A 304 -16.89 -7.13 -18.77
CA LYS A 304 -16.14 -8.06 -17.93
C LYS A 304 -14.66 -8.12 -18.30
N ILE A 305 -14.33 -8.19 -19.58
CA ILE A 305 -12.95 -8.17 -20.07
C ILE A 305 -12.24 -6.88 -19.64
N LEU A 306 -12.86 -5.71 -19.82
CA LEU A 306 -12.25 -4.44 -19.42
C LEU A 306 -12.00 -4.34 -17.91
N LEU A 307 -12.92 -4.88 -17.11
CA LEU A 307 -12.79 -4.87 -15.65
C LEU A 307 -11.75 -5.87 -15.15
N GLU A 308 -11.72 -7.08 -15.69
CA GLU A 308 -10.88 -8.17 -15.20
C GLU A 308 -9.46 -8.13 -15.78
N GLU A 309 -9.31 -7.83 -17.08
CA GLU A 309 -8.00 -7.87 -17.74
C GLU A 309 -7.27 -6.52 -17.68
N PHE A 310 -8.00 -5.42 -17.72
CA PHE A 310 -7.42 -4.07 -17.77
C PHE A 310 -7.56 -3.28 -16.47
N GLY A 311 -8.20 -3.84 -15.44
CA GLY A 311 -8.27 -3.23 -14.12
C GLY A 311 -9.13 -1.97 -14.03
N TYR A 312 -10.03 -1.74 -14.99
CA TYR A 312 -10.97 -0.65 -14.87
C TYR A 312 -11.96 -0.88 -13.75
N CYS A 313 -12.36 0.19 -13.08
CA CYS A 313 -13.39 0.15 -12.04
C CYS A 313 -14.72 0.61 -12.62
N GLY A 314 -15.73 -0.18 -12.46
CA GLY A 314 -17.08 0.13 -12.90
C GLY A 314 -18.05 -1.02 -12.68
N PRO A 315 -19.23 -1.01 -13.25
CA PRO A 315 -19.85 0.11 -13.94
C PRO A 315 -20.50 1.10 -12.97
N GLU A 316 -20.24 2.39 -13.17
CA GLU A 316 -20.99 3.45 -12.48
C GLU A 316 -21.82 4.23 -13.51
N LYS A 317 -23.14 4.09 -13.45
CA LYS A 317 -24.10 4.75 -14.34
C LYS A 317 -23.87 4.37 -15.81
N ALA A 318 -23.53 5.36 -16.65
CA ALA A 318 -23.31 5.17 -18.10
C ALA A 318 -21.84 4.88 -18.47
N TRP A 319 -20.96 4.66 -17.53
CA TRP A 319 -19.54 4.39 -17.77
C TRP A 319 -19.22 2.93 -17.53
N ILE A 320 -18.50 2.31 -18.47
CA ILE A 320 -18.07 0.91 -18.35
C ILE A 320 -16.94 0.80 -17.36
N GLY A 321 -15.99 1.74 -17.43
CA GLY A 321 -14.82 1.70 -16.61
C GLY A 321 -14.20 3.07 -16.37
N ARG A 322 -13.53 3.18 -15.25
CA ARG A 322 -12.81 4.36 -14.79
C ARG A 322 -11.44 3.95 -14.31
N LYS A 323 -10.40 4.68 -14.70
CA LYS A 323 -9.03 4.44 -14.30
C LYS A 323 -8.33 5.76 -13.98
N GLU A 324 -7.46 5.79 -12.97
CA GLU A 324 -6.75 7.01 -12.61
C GLU A 324 -5.53 7.22 -13.52
N TYR A 325 -5.14 8.47 -13.82
CA TYR A 325 -3.99 8.79 -14.66
C TYR A 325 -2.68 8.18 -14.16
N ASN A 326 -2.55 8.11 -12.87
CA ASN A 326 -1.38 7.59 -12.20
C ASN A 326 -1.17 6.07 -12.40
N GLU A 327 -2.19 5.36 -12.85
CA GLU A 327 -2.07 3.96 -13.22
C GLU A 327 -1.33 3.80 -14.57
N PHE A 328 -1.24 4.87 -15.36
CA PHE A 328 -0.54 4.89 -16.64
C PHE A 328 0.87 5.46 -16.55
N GLY A 329 1.20 6.22 -15.50
CA GLY A 329 2.52 6.79 -15.33
C GLY A 329 2.58 8.07 -14.49
N THR A 330 3.71 8.75 -14.54
CA THR A 330 4.03 9.89 -13.67
C THR A 330 4.19 11.22 -14.41
N SER A 331 4.42 11.21 -15.72
CA SER A 331 4.47 12.43 -16.55
C SER A 331 3.32 12.45 -17.57
N PRO A 332 2.92 13.63 -18.08
CA PRO A 332 1.92 13.75 -19.12
C PRO A 332 2.19 12.88 -20.35
N GLU A 333 3.43 12.77 -20.77
CA GLU A 333 3.89 11.98 -21.91
C GLU A 333 3.73 10.48 -21.64
N VAL A 334 4.19 10.02 -20.48
CA VAL A 334 4.10 8.60 -20.10
C VAL A 334 2.64 8.19 -19.92
N ILE A 335 1.82 9.05 -19.31
CA ILE A 335 0.38 8.81 -19.13
C ILE A 335 -0.33 8.75 -20.49
N ALA A 336 -0.09 9.72 -21.37
CA ALA A 336 -0.73 9.75 -22.70
C ALA A 336 -0.35 8.52 -23.53
N ASN A 337 0.93 8.14 -23.55
CA ASN A 337 1.39 6.94 -24.25
C ASN A 337 0.85 5.66 -23.63
N GLY A 338 0.82 5.57 -22.29
CA GLY A 338 0.23 4.45 -21.56
C GLY A 338 -1.25 4.23 -21.91
N ILE A 339 -2.03 5.32 -21.94
CA ILE A 339 -3.45 5.28 -22.37
C ILE A 339 -3.57 4.79 -23.81
N ILE A 340 -2.74 5.29 -24.73
CA ILE A 340 -2.77 4.87 -26.15
C ILE A 340 -2.45 3.39 -26.27
N THR A 341 -1.40 2.93 -25.61
CA THR A 341 -0.99 1.52 -25.61
C THR A 341 -2.11 0.63 -25.10
N GLU A 342 -2.70 0.97 -23.96
CA GLU A 342 -3.80 0.19 -23.38
C GLU A 342 -5.03 0.14 -24.27
N LEU A 343 -5.37 1.25 -24.94
CA LEU A 343 -6.47 1.27 -25.90
C LEU A 343 -6.25 0.33 -27.08
N GLU A 344 -5.03 0.19 -27.56
CA GLU A 344 -4.69 -0.75 -28.64
C GLU A 344 -4.72 -2.21 -28.15
N GLU A 345 -4.30 -2.44 -26.91
CA GLU A 345 -4.41 -3.75 -26.26
C GLU A 345 -5.88 -4.15 -26.08
N ILE A 346 -6.70 -3.25 -25.55
CA ILE A 346 -8.17 -3.44 -25.43
C ILE A 346 -8.77 -3.83 -26.79
N LYS A 347 -8.45 -3.08 -27.83
CA LYS A 347 -8.93 -3.37 -29.19
C LYS A 347 -8.52 -4.78 -29.65
N THR A 348 -7.29 -5.14 -29.41
CA THR A 348 -6.73 -6.46 -29.79
C THR A 348 -7.47 -7.58 -29.06
N VAL A 349 -7.64 -7.45 -27.74
CA VAL A 349 -8.36 -8.43 -26.92
C VAL A 349 -9.82 -8.56 -27.34
N LEU A 350 -10.50 -7.44 -27.60
CA LEU A 350 -11.90 -7.46 -28.06
C LEU A 350 -12.03 -8.18 -29.42
N LYS A 351 -11.13 -7.89 -30.36
CA LYS A 351 -11.09 -8.55 -31.65
C LYS A 351 -10.85 -10.06 -31.53
N CYS A 352 -9.92 -10.48 -30.67
CA CYS A 352 -9.68 -11.90 -30.40
C CYS A 352 -10.89 -12.61 -29.78
N ASN A 353 -11.77 -11.87 -29.12
CA ASN A 353 -13.02 -12.38 -28.55
C ASN A 353 -14.22 -12.26 -29.51
N ASN A 354 -13.99 -11.95 -30.81
CA ASN A 354 -15.02 -11.72 -31.84
C ASN A 354 -16.00 -10.59 -31.47
N ILE A 355 -15.48 -9.55 -30.84
CA ILE A 355 -16.26 -8.35 -30.50
C ILE A 355 -15.79 -7.25 -31.44
N ASP A 356 -16.62 -6.90 -32.40
CA ASP A 356 -16.41 -5.75 -33.29
C ASP A 356 -16.87 -4.47 -32.59
N LEU A 357 -15.99 -3.48 -32.55
CA LEU A 357 -16.24 -2.15 -31.97
C LEU A 357 -16.76 -1.18 -33.06
#